data_66748ff95a136164d9e8325d904103a8
#
_entry.id   66748ff95a136164d9e8325d904103a8
#
_cell.length_a   1.000
_cell.length_b   1.000
_cell.length_c   1.000
_cell.angle_alpha   90.00
_cell.angle_beta   90.00
_cell.angle_gamma   90.00
#
_symmetry.space_group_name_H-M   'P 1'
#
loop_
_entity.id
_entity.type
_entity.pdbx_description
1 polymer ?
#
loop_
_entity_poly.entity_id
_entity_poly.type
_entity_poly.pdbx_seq_one_letter_code
_entity_poly.pdbx_strand_id
1 'polypeptide(L)'
;MEAFYRTHAYLVEHTNAPVRRDLMDEIDWNDRLIGIKGTRGVGKTTFLLQYAKEKFGTDRSCLFINMNNFYFSGHSLVDFAYEFQRRGGKVLLIDQVFKHPDWSKELRLCYDRFPNLKIVFTGSSVMRLKEENLELRDIAKSYNLRGFSFREYLNLQTGMKFRAYTLEEILSNHEQIAKGILSKVRPLDYFQDYMHHGFYPFFLEKRNFSENLLKTMNMMVEVDILLIKQIELKYLSKIKKLLYLLAVDGPKAPNVSQLANDIQTSRATVMNYIKYLADARLINLVYPKGEEFPKKPSKIMLHNPNLMYSIYPVKVEEQDVLETFFVNTMWKDHKVNKGDKNISFMVDEVMPFKICQEGMRIKNNPGVTYALHKAEIGRGNQIPLWLFGFLY
;
A
#
# COMPACT_ATOMS: atom_id res chain seq x y z
N MET A 1 -23.66 -12.16 -20.18
CA MET A 1 -24.09 -11.87 -18.78
C MET A 1 -24.16 -13.12 -17.89
N GLU A 2 -24.83 -14.22 -18.24
CA GLU A 2 -24.97 -15.40 -17.34
C GLU A 2 -23.64 -16.02 -16.89
N ALA A 3 -22.64 -16.09 -17.76
CA ALA A 3 -21.30 -16.57 -17.38
C ALA A 3 -20.66 -15.69 -16.30
N PHE A 4 -20.84 -14.36 -16.38
CA PHE A 4 -20.33 -13.43 -15.38
C PHE A 4 -21.05 -13.58 -14.05
N TYR A 5 -22.39 -13.75 -14.04
CA TYR A 5 -23.14 -14.00 -12.81
C TYR A 5 -22.73 -15.31 -12.13
N ARG A 6 -22.50 -16.39 -12.90
CA ARG A 6 -22.00 -17.67 -12.35
C ARG A 6 -20.60 -17.50 -11.73
N THR A 7 -19.71 -16.80 -12.42
CA THR A 7 -18.35 -16.52 -11.90
C THR A 7 -18.41 -15.65 -10.63
N HIS A 8 -19.25 -14.61 -10.63
CA HIS A 8 -19.46 -13.76 -9.46
C HIS A 8 -19.95 -14.57 -8.26
N ALA A 9 -21.04 -15.35 -8.43
CA ALA A 9 -21.60 -16.17 -7.37
C ALA A 9 -20.56 -17.13 -6.79
N TYR A 10 -19.85 -17.86 -7.65
CA TYR A 10 -18.77 -18.76 -7.23
C TYR A 10 -17.69 -18.03 -6.42
N LEU A 11 -17.19 -16.90 -6.90
CA LEU A 11 -16.14 -16.15 -6.20
C LEU A 11 -16.62 -15.61 -4.85
N VAL A 12 -17.82 -15.07 -4.78
CA VAL A 12 -18.41 -14.54 -3.54
C VAL A 12 -18.61 -15.64 -2.50
N GLU A 13 -19.15 -16.78 -2.90
CA GLU A 13 -19.37 -17.93 -2.01
C GLU A 13 -18.05 -18.48 -1.44
N HIS A 14 -17.01 -18.59 -2.29
CA HIS A 14 -15.71 -19.15 -1.92
C HIS A 14 -14.73 -18.11 -1.35
N THR A 15 -15.09 -16.83 -1.30
CA THR A 15 -14.24 -15.82 -0.67
C THR A 15 -14.25 -16.01 0.83
N ASN A 16 -13.05 -16.26 1.37
CA ASN A 16 -12.78 -16.26 2.80
C ASN A 16 -11.76 -15.17 3.12
N ALA A 17 -12.21 -14.08 3.74
CA ALA A 17 -11.37 -12.98 4.19
C ALA A 17 -11.31 -13.04 5.73
N PRO A 18 -10.25 -13.61 6.32
CA PRO A 18 -10.15 -13.76 7.78
C PRO A 18 -10.00 -12.43 8.51
N VAL A 19 -9.64 -11.37 7.80
CA VAL A 19 -9.53 -10.00 8.34
C VAL A 19 -10.46 -9.09 7.56
N ARG A 20 -11.35 -8.40 8.29
CA ARG A 20 -12.10 -7.29 7.74
C ARG A 20 -11.25 -6.03 7.85
N ARG A 21 -10.96 -5.42 6.70
CA ARG A 21 -10.08 -4.25 6.62
C ARG A 21 -10.85 -3.00 7.08
N ASP A 22 -10.21 -2.16 7.89
CA ASP A 22 -10.82 -0.91 8.40
C ASP A 22 -11.26 0.03 7.28
N LEU A 23 -10.57 0.02 6.13
CA LEU A 23 -10.98 0.75 4.94
C LEU A 23 -12.43 0.48 4.52
N MET A 24 -13.00 -0.68 4.87
CA MET A 24 -14.40 -1.01 4.58
C MET A 24 -15.37 -0.05 5.28
N ASP A 25 -14.98 0.48 6.44
CA ASP A 25 -15.76 1.44 7.23
C ASP A 25 -15.36 2.90 6.95
N GLU A 26 -14.15 3.13 6.39
CA GLU A 26 -13.69 4.48 6.01
C GLU A 26 -14.31 4.98 4.69
N ILE A 27 -14.70 4.06 3.80
CA ILE A 27 -15.28 4.40 2.49
C ILE A 27 -16.70 4.93 2.65
N ASP A 28 -16.96 6.12 2.06
CA ASP A 28 -18.34 6.56 1.84
C ASP A 28 -18.95 5.78 0.66
N TRP A 29 -19.66 4.72 0.99
CA TRP A 29 -20.32 3.86 0.01
C TRP A 29 -21.53 4.53 -0.68
N ASN A 30 -21.88 5.77 -0.37
CA ASN A 30 -22.91 6.52 -1.10
C ASN A 30 -22.37 7.14 -2.40
N ASP A 31 -21.07 7.31 -2.50
CA ASP A 31 -20.43 7.76 -3.73
C ASP A 31 -20.72 6.81 -4.91
N ARG A 32 -20.95 7.38 -6.10
CA ARG A 32 -21.30 6.59 -7.29
C ARG A 32 -20.11 6.02 -8.05
N LEU A 33 -18.95 6.65 -7.94
CA LEU A 33 -17.71 6.20 -8.58
C LEU A 33 -16.58 6.18 -7.56
N ILE A 34 -16.21 4.97 -7.13
CA ILE A 34 -15.22 4.74 -6.08
C ILE A 34 -14.03 3.98 -6.66
N GLY A 35 -12.85 4.57 -6.57
CA GLY A 35 -11.58 3.94 -6.97
C GLY A 35 -10.79 3.46 -5.75
N ILE A 36 -10.49 2.15 -5.69
CA ILE A 36 -9.67 1.54 -4.65
C ILE A 36 -8.30 1.21 -5.23
N LYS A 37 -7.31 2.04 -4.91
CA LYS A 37 -5.91 1.84 -5.33
C LYS A 37 -5.15 1.04 -4.28
N GLY A 38 -4.05 0.46 -4.71
CA GLY A 38 -3.12 -0.19 -3.80
C GLY A 38 -2.09 -1.00 -4.57
N THR A 39 -0.97 -1.29 -3.92
CA THR A 39 0.07 -2.13 -4.52
C THR A 39 -0.46 -3.54 -4.80
N ARG A 40 0.21 -4.26 -5.67
CA ARG A 40 -0.14 -5.66 -5.96
C ARG A 40 0.06 -6.51 -4.70
N GLY A 41 -0.82 -7.50 -4.49
CA GLY A 41 -0.71 -8.43 -3.36
C GLY A 41 -1.33 -7.97 -2.04
N VAL A 42 -1.88 -6.74 -1.92
CA VAL A 42 -2.51 -6.26 -0.67
C VAL A 42 -3.96 -6.69 -0.47
N GLY A 43 -4.53 -7.46 -1.41
CA GLY A 43 -5.88 -8.04 -1.26
C GLY A 43 -7.01 -7.22 -1.85
N LYS A 44 -6.80 -6.36 -2.87
CA LYS A 44 -7.86 -5.54 -3.50
C LYS A 44 -9.02 -6.37 -4.05
N THR A 45 -8.72 -7.45 -4.74
CA THR A 45 -9.74 -8.38 -5.28
C THR A 45 -10.59 -8.98 -4.15
N THR A 46 -9.93 -9.47 -3.09
CA THR A 46 -10.59 -10.01 -1.90
C THR A 46 -11.46 -8.96 -1.22
N PHE A 47 -10.99 -7.72 -1.15
CA PHE A 47 -11.72 -6.60 -0.57
C PHE A 47 -13.03 -6.32 -1.33
N LEU A 48 -13.03 -6.30 -2.67
CA LEU A 48 -14.25 -6.14 -3.47
C LEU A 48 -15.21 -7.31 -3.28
N LEU A 49 -14.69 -8.55 -3.28
CA LEU A 49 -15.52 -9.74 -3.09
C LEU A 49 -16.09 -9.82 -1.68
N GLN A 50 -15.35 -9.39 -0.66
CA GLN A 50 -15.85 -9.27 0.71
C GLN A 50 -16.98 -8.25 0.80
N TYR A 51 -16.83 -7.06 0.18
CA TYR A 51 -17.91 -6.08 0.09
C TYR A 51 -19.16 -6.65 -0.59
N ALA A 52 -18.98 -7.35 -1.71
CA ALA A 52 -20.10 -8.02 -2.39
C ALA A 52 -20.78 -9.03 -1.46
N LYS A 53 -19.99 -9.87 -0.78
CA LYS A 53 -20.49 -10.91 0.14
C LYS A 53 -21.28 -10.32 1.30
N GLU A 54 -20.76 -9.26 1.93
CA GLU A 54 -21.38 -8.64 3.10
C GLU A 54 -22.67 -7.86 2.76
N LYS A 55 -22.75 -7.24 1.57
CA LYS A 55 -23.85 -6.33 1.22
C LYS A 55 -24.90 -6.93 0.30
N PHE A 56 -24.50 -7.86 -0.55
CA PHE A 56 -25.37 -8.38 -1.63
C PHE A 56 -25.43 -9.91 -1.66
N GLY A 57 -24.46 -10.61 -1.10
CA GLY A 57 -24.33 -12.04 -1.30
C GLY A 57 -24.21 -12.35 -2.79
N THR A 58 -25.09 -13.22 -3.31
CA THR A 58 -25.17 -13.58 -4.72
C THR A 58 -26.31 -12.87 -5.49
N ASP A 59 -26.86 -11.80 -4.91
CA ASP A 59 -27.90 -10.99 -5.56
C ASP A 59 -27.38 -10.40 -6.87
N ARG A 60 -28.14 -10.58 -7.95
CA ARG A 60 -27.80 -10.11 -9.31
C ARG A 60 -27.80 -8.58 -9.48
N SER A 61 -28.22 -7.83 -8.47
CA SER A 61 -28.07 -6.37 -8.45
C SER A 61 -26.62 -5.91 -8.28
N CYS A 62 -25.72 -6.80 -7.81
CA CYS A 62 -24.28 -6.58 -7.74
C CYS A 62 -23.56 -7.58 -8.66
N LEU A 63 -22.54 -7.10 -9.38
CA LEU A 63 -21.73 -7.94 -10.26
C LEU A 63 -20.25 -7.59 -10.16
N PHE A 64 -19.42 -8.59 -9.85
CA PHE A 64 -17.96 -8.48 -9.93
C PHE A 64 -17.48 -8.94 -11.31
N ILE A 65 -16.62 -8.12 -11.93
CA ILE A 65 -15.92 -8.44 -13.18
C ILE A 65 -14.42 -8.14 -13.02
N ASN A 66 -13.60 -8.86 -13.80
CA ASN A 66 -12.15 -8.63 -13.86
C ASN A 66 -11.76 -8.27 -15.30
N MET A 67 -11.01 -7.18 -15.47
CA MET A 67 -10.58 -6.67 -16.79
C MET A 67 -9.52 -7.54 -17.49
N ASN A 68 -8.99 -8.58 -16.82
CA ASN A 68 -8.20 -9.62 -17.49
C ASN A 68 -9.05 -10.61 -18.29
N ASN A 69 -10.38 -10.56 -18.21
CA ASN A 69 -11.24 -11.44 -18.99
C ASN A 69 -11.16 -11.06 -20.48
N PHE A 70 -10.87 -12.03 -21.34
CA PHE A 70 -10.75 -11.85 -22.80
C PHE A 70 -11.99 -11.23 -23.45
N TYR A 71 -13.16 -11.34 -22.83
CA TYR A 71 -14.36 -10.67 -23.29
C TYR A 71 -14.13 -9.16 -23.52
N PHE A 72 -13.41 -8.50 -22.60
CA PHE A 72 -13.15 -7.05 -22.67
C PHE A 72 -12.05 -6.68 -23.69
N SER A 73 -11.41 -7.63 -24.35
CA SER A 73 -10.50 -7.34 -25.47
C SER A 73 -11.24 -6.90 -26.74
N GLY A 74 -12.54 -7.20 -26.84
CA GLY A 74 -13.36 -6.86 -28.01
C GLY A 74 -14.69 -6.18 -27.67
N HIS A 75 -14.92 -5.86 -26.39
CA HIS A 75 -16.19 -5.27 -25.95
C HIS A 75 -15.93 -4.08 -25.02
N SER A 76 -16.72 -3.02 -25.19
CA SER A 76 -16.66 -1.82 -24.38
C SER A 76 -17.24 -2.07 -22.98
N LEU A 77 -16.66 -1.40 -21.99
CA LEU A 77 -17.21 -1.39 -20.62
C LEU A 77 -18.56 -0.66 -20.58
N VAL A 78 -18.76 0.33 -21.44
CA VAL A 78 -20.02 1.10 -21.51
C VAL A 78 -21.17 0.21 -21.96
N ASP A 79 -20.97 -0.59 -23.01
CA ASP A 79 -22.01 -1.54 -23.51
C ASP A 79 -22.30 -2.63 -22.48
N PHE A 80 -21.26 -3.12 -21.79
CA PHE A 80 -21.43 -4.08 -20.71
C PHE A 80 -22.25 -3.49 -19.55
N ALA A 81 -21.93 -2.27 -19.12
CA ALA A 81 -22.63 -1.56 -18.06
C ALA A 81 -24.10 -1.27 -18.42
N TYR A 82 -24.36 -0.93 -19.67
CA TYR A 82 -25.73 -0.75 -20.21
C TYR A 82 -26.54 -2.06 -20.10
N GLU A 83 -25.99 -3.16 -20.58
CA GLU A 83 -26.67 -4.48 -20.52
C GLU A 83 -26.86 -4.95 -19.07
N PHE A 84 -25.90 -4.69 -18.19
CA PHE A 84 -26.03 -4.99 -16.76
C PHE A 84 -27.16 -4.20 -16.11
N GLN A 85 -27.23 -2.88 -16.35
CA GLN A 85 -28.27 -2.02 -15.81
C GLN A 85 -29.67 -2.42 -16.34
N ARG A 86 -29.80 -2.75 -17.64
CA ARG A 86 -31.06 -3.24 -18.22
C ARG A 86 -31.60 -4.48 -17.53
N ARG A 87 -30.76 -5.31 -16.94
CA ARG A 87 -31.11 -6.51 -16.18
C ARG A 87 -31.36 -6.26 -14.71
N GLY A 88 -31.45 -5.01 -14.28
CA GLY A 88 -31.68 -4.61 -12.88
C GLY A 88 -30.39 -4.47 -12.05
N GLY A 89 -29.22 -4.48 -12.69
CA GLY A 89 -27.93 -4.25 -12.04
C GLY A 89 -27.83 -2.85 -11.43
N LYS A 90 -27.30 -2.76 -10.21
CA LYS A 90 -27.16 -1.52 -9.45
C LYS A 90 -25.71 -1.20 -9.08
N VAL A 91 -24.90 -2.22 -8.83
CA VAL A 91 -23.50 -2.07 -8.38
C VAL A 91 -22.58 -2.92 -9.23
N LEU A 92 -21.67 -2.29 -9.94
CA LEU A 92 -20.65 -2.95 -10.76
C LEU A 92 -19.28 -2.82 -10.06
N LEU A 93 -18.69 -3.97 -9.72
CA LEU A 93 -17.38 -4.08 -9.12
C LEU A 93 -16.36 -4.49 -10.18
N ILE A 94 -15.41 -3.61 -10.50
CA ILE A 94 -14.45 -3.78 -11.59
C ILE A 94 -13.05 -3.98 -11.04
N ASP A 95 -12.49 -5.17 -11.20
CA ASP A 95 -11.13 -5.45 -10.75
C ASP A 95 -10.12 -5.20 -11.87
N GLN A 96 -8.98 -4.59 -11.51
CA GLN A 96 -7.85 -4.26 -12.39
C GLN A 96 -8.24 -3.39 -13.60
N VAL A 97 -8.99 -2.31 -13.36
CA VAL A 97 -9.57 -1.44 -14.41
C VAL A 97 -8.55 -0.98 -15.46
N PHE A 98 -7.30 -0.72 -15.06
CA PHE A 98 -6.21 -0.24 -15.93
C PHE A 98 -5.78 -1.24 -17.03
N LYS A 99 -6.29 -2.46 -17.00
CA LYS A 99 -6.08 -3.46 -18.06
C LYS A 99 -6.95 -3.21 -19.28
N HIS A 100 -8.03 -2.45 -19.13
CA HIS A 100 -8.91 -2.09 -20.22
C HIS A 100 -8.39 -0.83 -20.92
N PRO A 101 -8.26 -0.82 -22.26
CA PRO A 101 -7.96 0.40 -22.99
C PRO A 101 -9.01 1.48 -22.73
N ASP A 102 -8.59 2.76 -22.71
CA ASP A 102 -9.48 3.92 -22.49
C ASP A 102 -10.41 3.82 -21.24
N TRP A 103 -10.04 3.01 -20.27
CA TRP A 103 -10.84 2.72 -19.07
C TRP A 103 -11.37 3.98 -18.35
N SER A 104 -10.57 5.05 -18.27
CA SER A 104 -10.96 6.27 -17.58
C SER A 104 -12.05 7.04 -18.33
N LYS A 105 -11.96 7.09 -19.66
CA LYS A 105 -13.01 7.69 -20.52
C LYS A 105 -14.29 6.87 -20.46
N GLU A 106 -14.19 5.54 -20.49
CA GLU A 106 -15.37 4.67 -20.41
C GLU A 106 -16.03 4.73 -19.02
N LEU A 107 -15.27 4.84 -17.94
CA LEU A 107 -15.82 5.09 -16.61
C LEU A 107 -16.56 6.43 -16.54
N ARG A 108 -16.02 7.49 -17.17
CA ARG A 108 -16.71 8.79 -17.29
C ARG A 108 -18.02 8.64 -18.04
N LEU A 109 -18.01 7.97 -19.18
CA LEU A 109 -19.22 7.71 -19.96
C LEU A 109 -20.25 6.89 -19.18
N CYS A 110 -19.85 5.87 -18.44
CA CYS A 110 -20.75 5.12 -17.58
C CYS A 110 -21.36 5.99 -16.49
N TYR A 111 -20.55 6.86 -15.85
CA TYR A 111 -21.02 7.77 -14.82
C TYR A 111 -22.08 8.74 -15.35
N ASP A 112 -21.85 9.31 -16.54
CA ASP A 112 -22.77 10.28 -17.15
C ASP A 112 -24.06 9.65 -17.69
N ARG A 113 -23.95 8.46 -18.32
CA ARG A 113 -25.09 7.78 -18.98
C ARG A 113 -25.98 6.97 -18.03
N PHE A 114 -25.42 6.47 -16.93
CA PHE A 114 -26.11 5.55 -16.02
C PHE A 114 -26.21 6.13 -14.59
N PRO A 115 -27.08 7.11 -14.33
CA PRO A 115 -27.15 7.84 -13.06
C PRO A 115 -27.49 6.93 -11.85
N ASN A 116 -28.13 5.79 -12.06
CA ASN A 116 -28.50 4.84 -11.01
C ASN A 116 -27.49 3.70 -10.84
N LEU A 117 -26.41 3.69 -11.61
CA LEU A 117 -25.36 2.70 -11.50
C LEU A 117 -24.23 3.20 -10.59
N LYS A 118 -23.90 2.43 -9.58
CA LYS A 118 -22.69 2.60 -8.77
C LYS A 118 -21.58 1.74 -9.35
N ILE A 119 -20.39 2.32 -9.47
CA ILE A 119 -19.19 1.62 -9.93
C ILE A 119 -18.11 1.71 -8.86
N VAL A 120 -17.59 0.57 -8.45
CA VAL A 120 -16.42 0.48 -7.58
C VAL A 120 -15.32 -0.26 -8.36
N PHE A 121 -14.18 0.37 -8.54
CA PHE A 121 -13.11 -0.22 -9.32
C PHE A 121 -11.79 -0.31 -8.55
N THR A 122 -10.98 -1.31 -8.87
CA THR A 122 -9.62 -1.38 -8.34
C THR A 122 -8.59 -0.96 -9.37
N GLY A 123 -7.53 -0.33 -8.86
CA GLY A 123 -6.38 0.10 -9.63
C GLY A 123 -5.05 -0.19 -8.96
N SER A 124 -3.97 -0.10 -9.74
CA SER A 124 -2.62 -0.14 -9.21
C SER A 124 -2.28 1.13 -8.43
N SER A 125 -1.35 1.05 -7.49
CA SER A 125 -0.77 2.21 -6.80
C SER A 125 -0.07 3.18 -7.76
N VAL A 126 0.38 2.70 -8.92
CA VAL A 126 1.02 3.51 -9.98
C VAL A 126 0.05 4.51 -10.60
N MET A 127 -1.24 4.23 -10.57
CA MET A 127 -2.27 5.09 -11.14
C MET A 127 -2.44 6.38 -10.34
N ARG A 128 -2.29 7.51 -11.01
CA ARG A 128 -2.59 8.83 -10.47
C ARG A 128 -3.97 9.26 -10.97
N LEU A 129 -5.02 8.79 -10.26
CA LEU A 129 -6.41 8.92 -10.72
C LEU A 129 -6.82 10.36 -11.02
N LYS A 130 -6.43 11.31 -10.18
CA LYS A 130 -6.86 12.70 -10.32
C LYS A 130 -5.89 13.56 -11.14
N GLU A 131 -4.62 13.20 -11.13
CA GLU A 131 -3.56 13.96 -11.79
C GLU A 131 -3.40 13.60 -13.27
N GLU A 132 -3.52 12.31 -13.59
CA GLU A 132 -3.27 11.77 -14.94
C GLU A 132 -4.57 11.43 -15.70
N ASN A 133 -5.75 11.46 -15.03
CA ASN A 133 -7.05 11.15 -15.63
C ASN A 133 -8.03 12.29 -15.31
N LEU A 134 -7.91 13.36 -16.08
CA LEU A 134 -8.65 14.60 -15.85
C LEU A 134 -10.17 14.42 -15.88
N GLU A 135 -10.65 13.48 -16.72
CA GLU A 135 -12.07 13.12 -16.86
C GLU A 135 -12.68 12.52 -15.60
N LEU A 136 -11.87 12.00 -14.68
CA LEU A 136 -12.33 11.40 -13.42
C LEU A 136 -12.13 12.30 -12.20
N ARG A 137 -11.45 13.44 -12.36
CA ARG A 137 -11.00 14.28 -11.25
C ARG A 137 -12.14 14.77 -10.35
N ASP A 138 -13.26 15.14 -10.95
CA ASP A 138 -14.42 15.74 -10.30
C ASP A 138 -15.44 14.70 -9.79
N ILE A 139 -15.42 13.48 -10.32
CA ILE A 139 -16.45 12.47 -10.07
C ILE A 139 -15.95 11.25 -9.27
N ALA A 140 -14.67 10.92 -9.33
CA ALA A 140 -14.15 9.74 -8.66
C ALA A 140 -13.64 10.06 -7.24
N LYS A 141 -14.07 9.26 -6.26
CA LYS A 141 -13.47 9.20 -4.92
C LYS A 141 -12.41 8.11 -4.90
N SER A 142 -11.23 8.46 -4.39
CA SER A 142 -10.07 7.56 -4.42
C SER A 142 -9.62 7.20 -3.01
N TYR A 143 -9.55 5.91 -2.75
CA TYR A 143 -9.09 5.33 -1.49
C TYR A 143 -7.86 4.44 -1.73
N ASN A 144 -7.01 4.29 -0.71
CA ASN A 144 -5.81 3.46 -0.79
C ASN A 144 -5.91 2.26 0.15
N LEU A 145 -6.01 1.06 -0.42
CA LEU A 145 -5.85 -0.18 0.33
C LEU A 145 -4.36 -0.47 0.49
N ARG A 146 -3.89 -0.48 1.74
CA ARG A 146 -2.50 -0.78 2.10
C ARG A 146 -2.31 -2.28 2.39
N GLY A 147 -1.07 -2.73 2.59
CA GLY A 147 -0.81 -4.01 3.21
C GLY A 147 -1.33 -4.06 4.64
N PHE A 148 -1.24 -5.20 5.30
CA PHE A 148 -1.64 -5.29 6.71
C PHE A 148 -0.77 -4.39 7.59
N SER A 149 -1.41 -3.66 8.49
CA SER A 149 -0.72 -3.05 9.62
C SER A 149 -0.26 -4.13 10.62
N PHE A 150 0.65 -3.78 11.52
CA PHE A 150 1.01 -4.70 12.59
C PHE A 150 -0.20 -5.05 13.48
N ARG A 151 -1.10 -4.09 13.70
CA ARG A 151 -2.37 -4.32 14.42
C ARG A 151 -3.25 -5.37 13.72
N GLU A 152 -3.46 -5.24 12.40
CA GLU A 152 -4.27 -6.20 11.64
C GLU A 152 -3.63 -7.60 11.64
N TYR A 153 -2.30 -7.65 11.48
CA TYR A 153 -1.55 -8.89 11.60
C TYR A 153 -1.69 -9.53 12.99
N LEU A 154 -1.53 -8.74 14.05
CA LEU A 154 -1.66 -9.21 15.43
C LEU A 154 -3.08 -9.70 15.73
N ASN A 155 -4.11 -8.95 15.29
CA ASN A 155 -5.50 -9.36 15.42
C ASN A 155 -5.76 -10.71 14.75
N LEU A 156 -5.20 -10.91 13.57
CA LEU A 156 -5.33 -12.16 12.83
C LEU A 156 -4.64 -13.33 13.55
N GLN A 157 -3.40 -13.13 14.01
CA GLN A 157 -2.61 -14.20 14.66
C GLN A 157 -3.18 -14.60 16.02
N THR A 158 -3.82 -13.67 16.73
CA THR A 158 -4.28 -13.89 18.12
C THR A 158 -5.81 -14.05 18.24
N GLY A 159 -6.56 -13.79 17.18
CA GLY A 159 -8.03 -13.71 17.23
C GLY A 159 -8.57 -12.50 17.99
N MET A 160 -7.71 -11.55 18.38
CA MET A 160 -8.11 -10.32 19.06
C MET A 160 -8.73 -9.32 18.08
N LYS A 161 -9.33 -8.26 18.65
CA LYS A 161 -9.94 -7.15 17.90
C LYS A 161 -9.46 -5.81 18.46
N PHE A 162 -8.16 -5.57 18.37
CA PHE A 162 -7.60 -4.26 18.72
C PHE A 162 -8.01 -3.21 17.69
N ARG A 163 -8.41 -2.04 18.17
CA ARG A 163 -8.71 -0.89 17.30
C ARG A 163 -7.44 -0.18 16.81
N ALA A 164 -7.58 0.61 15.78
CA ALA A 164 -6.56 1.59 15.41
C ALA A 164 -6.56 2.79 16.37
N TYR A 165 -5.44 3.49 16.43
CA TYR A 165 -5.24 4.71 17.20
C TYR A 165 -4.68 5.81 16.31
N THR A 166 -5.07 7.07 16.55
CA THR A 166 -4.43 8.19 15.88
C THR A 166 -3.02 8.42 16.44
N LEU A 167 -2.19 9.13 15.68
CA LEU A 167 -0.85 9.50 16.18
C LEU A 167 -0.94 10.33 17.47
N GLU A 168 -1.91 11.24 17.56
CA GLU A 168 -2.14 12.06 18.75
C GLU A 168 -2.51 11.20 19.97
N GLU A 169 -3.39 10.20 19.81
CA GLU A 169 -3.71 9.25 20.87
C GLU A 169 -2.47 8.48 21.35
N ILE A 170 -1.65 8.01 20.41
CA ILE A 170 -0.40 7.30 20.76
C ILE A 170 0.54 8.23 21.51
N LEU A 171 0.80 9.44 21.01
CA LEU A 171 1.71 10.39 21.66
C LEU A 171 1.26 10.78 23.08
N SER A 172 -0.05 10.91 23.27
CA SER A 172 -0.61 11.37 24.56
C SER A 172 -0.81 10.24 25.58
N ASN A 173 -1.13 9.02 25.13
CA ASN A 173 -1.61 7.94 25.99
C ASN A 173 -0.90 6.59 25.79
N HIS A 174 0.28 6.56 25.17
CA HIS A 174 0.97 5.31 24.80
C HIS A 174 1.17 4.34 25.96
N GLU A 175 1.43 4.82 27.19
CA GLU A 175 1.63 3.95 28.36
C GLU A 175 0.37 3.17 28.69
N GLN A 176 -0.78 3.86 28.69
CA GLN A 176 -2.08 3.23 29.00
C GLN A 176 -2.50 2.28 27.86
N ILE A 177 -2.31 2.71 26.61
CA ILE A 177 -2.63 1.88 25.43
C ILE A 177 -1.78 0.61 25.44
N ALA A 178 -0.46 0.75 25.66
CA ALA A 178 0.46 -0.39 25.71
C ALA A 178 0.09 -1.37 26.83
N LYS A 179 -0.20 -0.88 28.05
CA LYS A 179 -0.66 -1.71 29.17
C LYS A 179 -1.96 -2.46 28.83
N GLY A 180 -2.91 -1.81 28.18
CA GLY A 180 -4.17 -2.41 27.77
C GLY A 180 -3.98 -3.53 26.73
N ILE A 181 -3.03 -3.39 25.81
CA ILE A 181 -2.69 -4.41 24.82
C ILE A 181 -1.91 -5.56 25.49
N LEU A 182 -0.91 -5.24 26.30
CA LEU A 182 -0.06 -6.22 27.02
C LEU A 182 -0.83 -7.08 28.01
N SER A 183 -1.95 -6.58 28.55
CA SER A 183 -2.83 -7.40 29.39
C SER A 183 -3.50 -8.56 28.65
N LYS A 184 -3.46 -8.56 27.31
CA LYS A 184 -4.11 -9.55 26.44
C LYS A 184 -3.13 -10.35 25.60
N VAL A 185 -2.04 -9.72 25.14
CA VAL A 185 -1.04 -10.33 24.23
C VAL A 185 0.29 -9.63 24.41
N ARG A 186 1.39 -10.32 24.10
CA ARG A 186 2.73 -9.71 24.03
C ARG A 186 3.07 -9.38 22.56
N PRO A 187 2.97 -8.11 22.14
CA PRO A 187 3.16 -7.74 20.72
C PRO A 187 4.56 -8.08 20.19
N LEU A 188 5.59 -8.00 21.03
CA LEU A 188 6.97 -8.28 20.63
C LEU A 188 7.19 -9.72 20.18
N ASP A 189 6.38 -10.68 20.64
CA ASP A 189 6.46 -12.10 20.22
C ASP A 189 6.05 -12.28 18.74
N TYR A 190 5.31 -11.32 18.18
CA TYR A 190 4.81 -11.33 16.80
C TYR A 190 5.49 -10.27 15.90
N PHE A 191 6.17 -9.30 16.49
CA PHE A 191 6.65 -8.13 15.76
C PHE A 191 7.75 -8.46 14.76
N GLN A 192 8.67 -9.37 15.12
CA GLN A 192 9.72 -9.82 14.22
C GLN A 192 9.16 -10.57 13.01
N ASP A 193 8.20 -11.47 13.23
CA ASP A 193 7.53 -12.21 12.15
C ASP A 193 6.80 -11.27 11.20
N TYR A 194 6.12 -10.24 11.73
CA TYR A 194 5.50 -9.21 10.91
C TYR A 194 6.51 -8.47 10.03
N MET A 195 7.67 -8.10 10.58
CA MET A 195 8.73 -7.44 9.81
C MET A 195 9.21 -8.31 8.64
N HIS A 196 9.25 -9.63 8.83
CA HIS A 196 9.68 -10.57 7.79
C HIS A 196 8.62 -10.82 6.73
N HIS A 197 7.34 -10.99 7.10
CA HIS A 197 6.31 -11.46 6.16
C HIS A 197 4.88 -11.01 6.45
N GLY A 198 4.64 -10.14 7.43
CA GLY A 198 3.27 -9.80 7.86
C GLY A 198 2.55 -8.73 7.03
N PHE A 199 3.25 -7.98 6.18
CA PHE A 199 2.65 -6.86 5.44
C PHE A 199 1.73 -7.32 4.29
N TYR A 200 2.07 -8.41 3.60
CA TYR A 200 1.28 -8.91 2.46
C TYR A 200 0.37 -10.06 2.87
N PRO A 201 -0.97 -9.97 2.64
CA PRO A 201 -1.93 -11.00 3.05
C PRO A 201 -1.66 -12.42 2.56
N PHE A 202 -0.90 -12.59 1.48
CA PHE A 202 -0.62 -13.92 0.94
C PHE A 202 0.30 -14.79 1.82
N PHE A 203 0.82 -14.28 2.95
CA PHE A 203 1.43 -15.14 3.96
C PHE A 203 0.43 -16.17 4.52
N LEU A 204 -0.87 -15.88 4.44
CA LEU A 204 -1.95 -16.80 4.82
C LEU A 204 -1.99 -18.06 3.96
N GLU A 205 -1.44 -18.03 2.75
CA GLU A 205 -1.43 -19.17 1.84
C GLU A 205 -0.47 -20.28 2.30
N LYS A 206 0.35 -20.06 3.36
CA LYS A 206 1.35 -20.99 3.91
C LYS A 206 2.28 -21.58 2.86
N ARG A 207 2.58 -20.82 1.81
CA ARG A 207 3.50 -21.15 0.72
C ARG A 207 4.79 -20.36 0.87
N ASN A 208 5.76 -20.58 -0.01
CA ASN A 208 7.00 -19.82 -0.02
C ASN A 208 6.73 -18.32 -0.19
N PHE A 209 6.70 -17.61 0.93
CA PHE A 209 6.36 -16.17 0.98
C PHE A 209 7.34 -15.33 0.16
N SER A 210 8.66 -15.55 0.33
CA SER A 210 9.68 -14.77 -0.37
C SER A 210 9.60 -14.94 -1.88
N GLU A 211 9.36 -16.16 -2.38
CA GLU A 211 9.18 -16.41 -3.81
C GLU A 211 7.91 -15.73 -4.35
N ASN A 212 6.80 -15.82 -3.61
CA ASN A 212 5.55 -15.15 -3.99
C ASN A 212 5.72 -13.62 -3.99
N LEU A 213 6.49 -13.07 -3.04
CA LEU A 213 6.77 -11.65 -2.98
C LEU A 213 7.67 -11.23 -4.15
N LEU A 214 8.70 -11.98 -4.51
CA LEU A 214 9.53 -11.73 -5.69
C LEU A 214 8.72 -11.77 -6.98
N LYS A 215 7.83 -12.77 -7.16
CA LYS A 215 6.90 -12.81 -8.30
C LYS A 215 5.99 -11.57 -8.32
N THR A 216 5.47 -11.17 -7.18
CA THR A 216 4.62 -9.98 -7.04
C THR A 216 5.38 -8.70 -7.44
N MET A 217 6.60 -8.51 -6.96
CA MET A 217 7.44 -7.37 -7.33
C MET A 217 7.77 -7.35 -8.83
N ASN A 218 8.11 -8.52 -9.41
CA ASN A 218 8.31 -8.61 -10.85
C ASN A 218 7.06 -8.17 -11.62
N MET A 219 5.87 -8.64 -11.22
CA MET A 219 4.61 -8.22 -11.83
C MET A 219 4.33 -6.72 -11.67
N MET A 220 4.74 -6.10 -10.55
CA MET A 220 4.61 -4.64 -10.37
C MET A 220 5.48 -3.87 -11.36
N VAL A 221 6.69 -4.35 -11.65
CA VAL A 221 7.59 -3.70 -12.61
C VAL A 221 7.20 -4.04 -14.05
N GLU A 222 6.97 -5.31 -14.36
CA GLU A 222 6.74 -5.82 -15.74
C GLU A 222 5.34 -5.49 -16.26
N VAL A 223 4.36 -5.36 -15.39
CA VAL A 223 2.97 -5.14 -15.80
C VAL A 223 2.52 -3.73 -15.38
N ASP A 224 2.56 -3.43 -14.07
CA ASP A 224 1.92 -2.21 -13.58
C ASP A 224 2.71 -0.96 -14.04
N ILE A 225 4.02 -0.93 -13.87
CA ILE A 225 4.84 0.21 -14.30
C ILE A 225 4.87 0.32 -15.81
N LEU A 226 5.19 -0.78 -16.52
CA LEU A 226 5.31 -0.73 -17.99
C LEU A 226 4.00 -0.30 -18.65
N LEU A 227 2.87 -0.90 -18.25
CA LEU A 227 1.59 -0.64 -18.88
C LEU A 227 1.10 0.78 -18.58
N ILE A 228 1.15 1.20 -17.29
CA ILE A 228 0.57 2.49 -16.87
C ILE A 228 1.46 3.67 -17.29
N LYS A 229 2.79 3.49 -17.27
CA LYS A 229 3.74 4.54 -17.69
C LYS A 229 4.15 4.43 -19.16
N GLN A 230 3.60 3.46 -19.90
CA GLN A 230 3.85 3.24 -21.33
C GLN A 230 5.36 3.14 -21.65
N ILE A 231 6.08 2.34 -20.85
CA ILE A 231 7.53 2.16 -20.98
C ILE A 231 7.82 0.98 -21.91
N GLU A 232 8.79 1.12 -22.82
CA GLU A 232 9.21 0.03 -23.69
C GLU A 232 9.91 -1.09 -22.91
N LEU A 233 9.63 -2.35 -23.28
CA LEU A 233 10.20 -3.56 -22.67
C LEU A 233 11.72 -3.56 -22.54
N LYS A 234 12.43 -2.93 -23.48
CA LYS A 234 13.91 -2.83 -23.47
C LYS A 234 14.47 -2.13 -22.21
N TYR A 235 13.66 -1.32 -21.51
CA TYR A 235 14.08 -0.61 -20.31
C TYR A 235 13.79 -1.38 -19.01
N LEU A 236 13.07 -2.49 -19.10
CA LEU A 236 12.67 -3.29 -17.94
C LEU A 236 13.86 -3.75 -17.08
N SER A 237 14.90 -4.28 -17.76
CA SER A 237 16.12 -4.75 -17.08
C SER A 237 16.82 -3.65 -16.28
N LYS A 238 16.80 -2.42 -16.79
CA LYS A 238 17.40 -1.25 -16.13
C LYS A 238 16.62 -0.86 -14.86
N ILE A 239 15.28 -0.90 -14.92
CA ILE A 239 14.42 -0.61 -13.76
C ILE A 239 14.61 -1.68 -12.67
N LYS A 240 14.65 -2.95 -13.04
CA LYS A 240 14.93 -4.06 -12.10
C LYS A 240 16.32 -3.95 -11.48
N LYS A 241 17.34 -3.66 -12.30
CA LYS A 241 18.71 -3.46 -11.80
C LYS A 241 18.78 -2.26 -10.84
N LEU A 242 18.08 -1.17 -11.16
CA LEU A 242 18.00 -0.01 -10.25
C LEU A 242 17.38 -0.39 -8.90
N LEU A 243 16.25 -1.09 -8.90
CA LEU A 243 15.60 -1.55 -7.65
C LEU A 243 16.56 -2.42 -6.81
N TYR A 244 17.27 -3.34 -7.45
CA TYR A 244 18.27 -4.18 -6.80
C TYR A 244 19.41 -3.36 -6.18
N LEU A 245 19.98 -2.41 -6.95
CA LEU A 245 21.05 -1.53 -6.46
C LEU A 245 20.59 -0.70 -5.24
N LEU A 246 19.36 -0.17 -5.28
CA LEU A 246 18.79 0.57 -4.15
C LEU A 246 18.58 -0.33 -2.92
N ALA A 247 18.24 -1.60 -3.11
CA ALA A 247 18.11 -2.56 -2.01
C ALA A 247 19.48 -2.92 -1.38
N VAL A 248 20.51 -3.10 -2.22
CA VAL A 248 21.90 -3.36 -1.77
C VAL A 248 22.47 -2.16 -1.01
N ASP A 249 22.17 -0.97 -1.50
CA ASP A 249 22.65 0.30 -0.92
C ASP A 249 22.06 0.61 0.47
N GLY A 250 20.88 0.08 0.75
CA GLY A 250 20.14 0.40 1.98
C GLY A 250 19.61 1.83 2.02
N PRO A 251 19.00 2.23 3.15
CA PRO A 251 18.37 3.54 3.33
C PRO A 251 19.38 4.69 3.37
N LYS A 252 19.70 5.27 2.22
CA LYS A 252 20.63 6.40 2.10
C LYS A 252 20.24 7.37 0.99
N ALA A 253 20.96 8.51 0.93
CA ALA A 253 20.85 9.45 -0.19
C ALA A 253 21.41 8.80 -1.47
N PRO A 254 20.67 8.80 -2.59
CA PRO A 254 21.13 8.14 -3.81
C PRO A 254 22.30 8.90 -4.45
N ASN A 255 23.32 8.17 -4.90
CA ASN A 255 24.29 8.72 -5.86
C ASN A 255 23.76 8.56 -7.28
N VAL A 256 22.98 9.53 -7.74
CA VAL A 256 22.28 9.47 -9.04
C VAL A 256 23.27 9.33 -10.22
N SER A 257 24.47 9.91 -10.11
CA SER A 257 25.49 9.78 -11.17
C SER A 257 26.05 8.36 -11.24
N GLN A 258 26.34 7.75 -10.09
CA GLN A 258 26.80 6.36 -10.05
C GLN A 258 25.71 5.41 -10.54
N LEU A 259 24.48 5.56 -10.07
CA LEU A 259 23.35 4.74 -10.53
C LEU A 259 23.12 4.88 -12.06
N ALA A 260 23.29 6.10 -12.61
CA ALA A 260 23.18 6.31 -14.05
C ALA A 260 24.23 5.55 -14.86
N ASN A 261 25.47 5.54 -14.36
CA ASN A 261 26.55 4.74 -14.96
C ASN A 261 26.27 3.23 -14.85
N ASP A 262 25.86 2.76 -13.66
CA ASP A 262 25.64 1.34 -13.39
C ASP A 262 24.52 0.73 -14.25
N ILE A 263 23.45 1.51 -14.53
CA ILE A 263 22.35 1.06 -15.38
C ILE A 263 22.44 1.61 -16.82
N GLN A 264 23.54 2.26 -17.18
CA GLN A 264 23.83 2.79 -18.52
C GLN A 264 22.68 3.67 -19.07
N THR A 265 22.38 4.77 -18.35
CA THR A 265 21.34 5.73 -18.73
C THR A 265 21.65 7.13 -18.24
N SER A 266 20.77 8.10 -18.54
CA SER A 266 20.93 9.47 -18.07
C SER A 266 20.49 9.63 -16.60
N ARG A 267 21.02 10.64 -15.91
CA ARG A 267 20.59 11.01 -14.54
C ARG A 267 19.09 11.34 -14.48
N ALA A 268 18.56 12.01 -15.49
CA ALA A 268 17.13 12.32 -15.58
C ALA A 268 16.29 11.05 -15.67
N THR A 269 16.71 10.06 -16.46
CA THR A 269 16.05 8.76 -16.58
C THR A 269 16.07 7.99 -15.26
N VAL A 270 17.22 8.01 -14.53
CA VAL A 270 17.30 7.40 -13.18
C VAL A 270 16.26 8.02 -12.25
N MET A 271 16.14 9.35 -12.23
CA MET A 271 15.16 10.04 -11.38
C MET A 271 13.71 9.67 -11.75
N ASN A 272 13.41 9.53 -13.05
CA ASN A 272 12.10 9.05 -13.48
C ASN A 272 11.83 7.60 -13.03
N TYR A 273 12.82 6.70 -13.15
CA TYR A 273 12.68 5.31 -12.69
C TYR A 273 12.49 5.24 -11.17
N ILE A 274 13.22 6.06 -10.40
CA ILE A 274 13.01 6.21 -8.96
C ILE A 274 11.56 6.63 -8.66
N LYS A 275 11.04 7.59 -9.42
CA LYS A 275 9.64 8.02 -9.30
C LYS A 275 8.64 6.90 -9.60
N TYR A 276 8.88 6.12 -10.67
CA TYR A 276 8.00 5.00 -11.01
C TYR A 276 8.01 3.89 -9.95
N LEU A 277 9.19 3.56 -9.40
CA LEU A 277 9.32 2.62 -8.29
C LEU A 277 8.61 3.11 -7.02
N ALA A 278 8.66 4.42 -6.75
CA ALA A 278 7.94 5.02 -5.63
C ALA A 278 6.41 5.01 -5.84
N ASP A 279 5.93 5.35 -7.04
CA ASP A 279 4.51 5.29 -7.39
C ASP A 279 3.98 3.84 -7.28
N ALA A 280 4.83 2.84 -7.63
CA ALA A 280 4.51 1.42 -7.47
C ALA A 280 4.54 0.93 -6.01
N ARG A 281 4.97 1.76 -5.07
CA ARG A 281 5.15 1.36 -3.66
C ARG A 281 6.19 0.24 -3.49
N LEU A 282 7.25 0.28 -4.27
CA LEU A 282 8.44 -0.55 -4.09
C LEU A 282 9.49 0.16 -3.24
N ILE A 283 9.53 1.48 -3.31
CA ILE A 283 10.41 2.34 -2.49
C ILE A 283 9.65 3.52 -1.88
N ASN A 284 10.22 4.08 -0.84
CA ASN A 284 9.81 5.32 -0.19
C ASN A 284 10.88 6.39 -0.41
N LEU A 285 10.46 7.62 -0.68
CA LEU A 285 11.35 8.77 -0.90
C LEU A 285 11.20 9.76 0.25
N VAL A 286 12.27 9.97 1.00
CA VAL A 286 12.28 10.96 2.10
C VAL A 286 13.03 12.20 1.64
N TYR A 287 12.39 13.35 1.72
CA TYR A 287 12.93 14.65 1.32
C TYR A 287 13.16 15.55 2.52
N PRO A 288 14.05 16.56 2.42
CA PRO A 288 14.05 17.69 3.35
C PRO A 288 12.69 18.40 3.34
N LYS A 289 12.41 19.17 4.38
CA LYS A 289 11.21 20.02 4.47
C LYS A 289 11.09 20.93 3.24
N GLY A 290 9.89 20.98 2.63
CA GLY A 290 9.59 21.81 1.46
C GLY A 290 10.19 21.33 0.14
N GLU A 291 10.81 20.15 0.12
CA GLU A 291 11.33 19.55 -1.11
C GLU A 291 10.53 18.32 -1.52
N GLU A 292 10.46 18.09 -2.84
CA GLU A 292 9.80 16.93 -3.46
C GLU A 292 10.40 16.64 -4.85
N PHE A 293 9.91 15.60 -5.51
CA PHE A 293 10.25 15.33 -6.90
C PHE A 293 9.96 16.57 -7.80
N PRO A 294 10.86 16.94 -8.75
CA PRO A 294 11.99 16.18 -9.28
C PRO A 294 13.34 16.36 -8.53
N LYS A 295 13.36 17.01 -7.38
CA LYS A 295 14.60 17.10 -6.60
C LYS A 295 15.09 15.73 -6.14
N LYS A 296 16.38 15.62 -5.83
CA LYS A 296 16.98 14.39 -5.33
C LYS A 296 16.53 14.15 -3.89
N PRO A 297 15.98 12.96 -3.55
CA PRO A 297 15.62 12.64 -2.18
C PRO A 297 16.87 12.56 -1.28
N SER A 298 16.70 12.89 -0.02
CA SER A 298 17.76 12.77 1.01
C SER A 298 17.94 11.32 1.46
N LYS A 299 16.90 10.49 1.32
CA LYS A 299 16.95 9.05 1.62
C LYS A 299 15.98 8.31 0.72
N ILE A 300 16.43 7.19 0.15
CA ILE A 300 15.58 6.19 -0.52
C ILE A 300 15.58 4.94 0.37
N MET A 301 14.40 4.38 0.60
CA MET A 301 14.20 3.18 1.40
C MET A 301 13.30 2.21 0.62
N LEU A 302 13.41 0.91 0.83
CA LEU A 302 12.37 -0.02 0.36
C LEU A 302 11.03 0.30 1.03
N HIS A 303 9.92 -0.03 0.38
CA HIS A 303 8.61 0.43 0.85
C HIS A 303 8.22 -0.14 2.22
N ASN A 304 8.58 -1.38 2.50
CA ASN A 304 8.30 -2.06 3.77
C ASN A 304 9.39 -3.10 4.08
N PRO A 305 9.52 -3.54 5.35
CA PRO A 305 10.55 -4.49 5.75
C PRO A 305 10.53 -5.83 5.00
N ASN A 306 9.34 -6.34 4.62
CA ASN A 306 9.26 -7.63 3.90
C ASN A 306 10.05 -7.60 2.57
N LEU A 307 10.10 -6.45 1.88
CA LEU A 307 10.88 -6.28 0.66
C LEU A 307 12.39 -6.39 0.93
N MET A 308 12.86 -5.89 2.07
CA MET A 308 14.28 -5.95 2.45
C MET A 308 14.75 -7.39 2.58
N TYR A 309 13.96 -8.22 3.28
CA TYR A 309 14.26 -9.64 3.45
C TYR A 309 14.10 -10.49 2.20
N SER A 310 13.39 -9.99 1.18
CA SER A 310 13.14 -10.73 -0.06
C SER A 310 14.08 -10.35 -1.21
N ILE A 311 14.47 -9.07 -1.35
CA ILE A 311 15.30 -8.61 -2.47
C ILE A 311 16.79 -8.87 -2.20
N TYR A 312 17.27 -8.50 -1.00
CA TYR A 312 18.68 -8.63 -0.64
C TYR A 312 18.83 -9.04 0.83
N PRO A 313 18.57 -10.32 1.18
CA PRO A 313 18.57 -10.79 2.58
C PRO A 313 19.96 -10.90 3.20
N VAL A 314 21.03 -10.81 2.40
CA VAL A 314 22.42 -11.05 2.85
C VAL A 314 22.89 -10.00 3.86
N LYS A 315 22.42 -8.76 3.72
CA LYS A 315 22.81 -7.65 4.59
C LYS A 315 21.61 -6.78 4.91
N VAL A 316 20.86 -7.18 5.94
CA VAL A 316 19.72 -6.41 6.46
C VAL A 316 20.11 -5.87 7.84
N GLU A 317 20.37 -4.58 7.91
CA GLU A 317 20.70 -3.90 9.16
C GLU A 317 19.43 -3.63 9.98
N GLU A 318 19.45 -3.94 11.28
CA GLU A 318 18.29 -3.79 12.18
C GLU A 318 17.75 -2.34 12.15
N GLN A 319 18.61 -1.34 12.25
CA GLN A 319 18.21 0.08 12.23
C GLN A 319 17.45 0.44 10.95
N ASP A 320 17.86 -0.10 9.81
CA ASP A 320 17.21 0.15 8.52
C ASP A 320 15.81 -0.47 8.45
N VAL A 321 15.63 -1.64 9.06
CA VAL A 321 14.33 -2.31 9.17
C VAL A 321 13.37 -1.48 10.02
N LEU A 322 13.83 -1.01 11.18
CA LEU A 322 13.03 -0.21 12.11
C LEU A 322 12.62 1.13 11.50
N GLU A 323 13.54 1.82 10.82
CA GLU A 323 13.25 3.06 10.12
C GLU A 323 12.28 2.84 8.95
N THR A 324 12.46 1.75 8.19
CA THR A 324 11.55 1.40 7.09
C THR A 324 10.15 1.10 7.59
N PHE A 325 10.00 0.37 8.68
CA PHE A 325 8.72 0.12 9.34
C PHE A 325 8.06 1.44 9.77
N PHE A 326 8.78 2.30 10.48
CA PHE A 326 8.28 3.58 10.95
C PHE A 326 7.78 4.46 9.81
N VAL A 327 8.59 4.66 8.77
CA VAL A 327 8.20 5.46 7.61
C VAL A 327 6.98 4.87 6.90
N ASN A 328 6.94 3.54 6.73
CA ASN A 328 5.81 2.88 6.11
C ASN A 328 4.51 3.11 6.89
N THR A 329 4.52 2.98 8.21
CA THR A 329 3.32 3.15 9.03
C THR A 329 2.84 4.62 9.06
N MET A 330 3.76 5.57 9.23
CA MET A 330 3.43 7.00 9.25
C MET A 330 2.81 7.49 7.95
N TRP A 331 3.24 6.99 6.81
CA TRP A 331 2.76 7.43 5.49
C TRP A 331 1.32 7.06 5.16
N LYS A 332 0.57 6.53 6.10
CA LYS A 332 -0.88 6.45 5.93
C LYS A 332 -1.48 7.85 5.91
N ASP A 333 -1.23 8.63 6.95
CA ASP A 333 -1.90 9.92 7.19
C ASP A 333 -0.93 11.08 7.44
N HIS A 334 0.38 10.79 7.56
CA HIS A 334 1.40 11.76 7.95
C HIS A 334 2.49 11.90 6.90
N LYS A 335 3.03 13.11 6.75
CA LYS A 335 4.20 13.39 5.92
C LYS A 335 5.47 13.13 6.71
N VAL A 336 6.41 12.40 6.11
CA VAL A 336 7.71 12.11 6.74
C VAL A 336 8.81 12.80 5.96
N ASN A 337 9.53 13.69 6.62
CA ASN A 337 10.69 14.40 6.07
C ASN A 337 11.98 13.97 6.77
N LYS A 338 13.11 14.31 6.16
CA LYS A 338 14.44 14.11 6.75
C LYS A 338 14.56 14.87 8.07
N GLY A 339 15.04 14.19 9.11
CA GLY A 339 15.48 14.80 10.36
C GLY A 339 16.90 15.39 10.29
N ASP A 340 17.29 16.11 11.33
CA ASP A 340 18.63 16.63 11.52
C ASP A 340 19.58 15.55 12.10
N LYS A 341 20.86 15.91 12.38
CA LYS A 341 21.92 14.96 12.78
C LYS A 341 21.55 13.96 13.90
N ASN A 342 20.67 14.34 14.83
CA ASN A 342 20.27 13.50 15.97
C ASN A 342 18.81 13.03 15.91
N ILE A 343 18.13 13.31 14.82
CA ILE A 343 16.71 13.02 14.57
C ILE A 343 16.63 12.16 13.33
N SER A 344 15.93 11.02 13.40
CA SER A 344 15.73 10.16 12.23
C SER A 344 14.81 10.82 11.21
N PHE A 345 13.66 11.32 11.69
CA PHE A 345 12.62 11.89 10.83
C PHE A 345 11.89 13.06 11.49
N MET A 346 11.39 13.97 10.65
CA MET A 346 10.39 14.97 11.01
C MET A 346 9.04 14.51 10.47
N VAL A 347 8.07 14.36 11.33
CA VAL A 347 6.70 14.02 10.95
C VAL A 347 5.86 15.30 10.93
N ASP A 348 5.09 15.48 9.84
CA ASP A 348 4.27 16.67 9.57
C ASP A 348 5.05 18.00 9.72
N GLU A 349 6.34 17.94 9.40
CA GLU A 349 7.28 19.08 9.44
C GLU A 349 7.53 19.71 10.82
N VAL A 350 6.92 19.19 11.89
CA VAL A 350 6.95 19.76 13.24
C VAL A 350 7.30 18.76 14.35
N MET A 351 7.07 17.47 14.16
CA MET A 351 7.30 16.46 15.20
C MET A 351 8.60 15.69 14.94
N PRO A 352 9.67 15.89 15.73
CA PRO A 352 10.92 15.16 15.57
C PRO A 352 10.84 13.77 16.21
N PHE A 353 11.25 12.76 15.44
CA PHE A 353 11.32 11.38 15.88
C PHE A 353 12.75 10.83 15.75
N LYS A 354 13.17 10.07 16.75
CA LYS A 354 14.39 9.27 16.71
C LYS A 354 14.04 7.79 16.88
N ILE A 355 14.43 6.98 15.90
CA ILE A 355 14.24 5.54 15.95
C ILE A 355 15.46 4.94 16.64
N CYS A 356 15.21 4.17 17.70
CA CYS A 356 16.26 3.64 18.56
C CYS A 356 16.22 2.12 18.59
N GLN A 357 17.27 1.48 18.09
CA GLN A 357 17.50 0.05 18.28
C GLN A 357 17.91 -0.25 19.73
N GLU A 358 17.87 -1.51 20.11
CA GLU A 358 18.28 -1.96 21.44
C GLU A 358 19.73 -1.56 21.75
N GLY A 359 19.98 -1.16 23.00
CA GLY A 359 21.31 -0.75 23.47
C GLY A 359 21.77 0.65 23.04
N MET A 360 21.00 1.36 22.22
CA MET A 360 21.35 2.72 21.82
C MET A 360 21.26 3.68 23.03
N ARG A 361 22.32 4.45 23.28
CA ARG A 361 22.31 5.46 24.35
C ARG A 361 21.41 6.64 23.97
N ILE A 362 20.38 6.87 24.76
CA ILE A 362 19.42 7.96 24.57
C ILE A 362 19.83 9.13 25.44
N LYS A 363 20.17 10.27 24.80
CA LYS A 363 20.23 11.55 25.49
C LYS A 363 18.83 12.13 25.47
N ASN A 364 18.10 12.04 26.58
CA ASN A 364 16.72 12.49 26.63
C ASN A 364 16.60 13.99 26.31
N ASN A 365 15.92 14.30 25.21
CA ASN A 365 15.52 15.66 24.83
C ASN A 365 14.00 15.73 24.85
N PRO A 366 13.37 16.55 25.71
CA PRO A 366 11.91 16.63 25.80
C PRO A 366 11.19 16.99 24.50
N GLY A 367 11.90 17.68 23.59
CA GLY A 367 11.35 18.05 22.28
C GLY A 367 11.42 16.95 21.22
N VAL A 368 11.95 15.75 21.53
CA VAL A 368 12.10 14.64 20.59
C VAL A 368 11.34 13.43 21.07
N THR A 369 10.56 12.81 20.21
CA THR A 369 9.92 11.51 20.49
C THR A 369 10.87 10.37 20.09
N TYR A 370 11.11 9.46 21.01
CA TYR A 370 11.98 8.29 20.81
C TYR A 370 11.13 7.05 20.59
N ALA A 371 11.20 6.46 19.40
CA ALA A 371 10.55 5.20 19.11
C ALA A 371 11.50 4.03 19.41
N LEU A 372 11.20 3.28 20.48
CA LEU A 372 12.08 2.26 21.04
C LEU A 372 11.79 0.87 20.49
N HIS A 373 12.80 0.22 19.93
CA HIS A 373 12.75 -1.21 19.63
C HIS A 373 12.81 -2.03 20.94
N LYS A 374 12.12 -3.17 20.96
CA LYS A 374 12.04 -4.12 22.10
C LYS A 374 11.50 -3.55 23.43
N ALA A 375 11.03 -2.31 23.47
CA ALA A 375 10.32 -1.81 24.62
C ALA A 375 8.85 -2.32 24.61
N GLU A 376 8.41 -2.92 25.70
CA GLU A 376 7.00 -3.32 25.86
C GLU A 376 6.14 -2.09 26.23
N ILE A 377 6.61 -1.28 27.17
CA ILE A 377 5.94 -0.05 27.63
C ILE A 377 6.95 1.09 27.54
N GLY A 378 6.48 2.24 27.09
CA GLY A 378 7.27 3.47 27.07
C GLY A 378 7.11 4.30 28.35
N ARG A 379 7.82 5.44 28.41
CA ARG A 379 7.69 6.42 29.48
C ARG A 379 7.98 7.84 28.96
N GLY A 380 7.05 8.76 29.19
CA GLY A 380 7.20 10.15 28.77
C GLY A 380 7.28 10.30 27.24
N ASN A 381 8.41 10.76 26.71
CA ASN A 381 8.60 10.87 25.26
C ASN A 381 9.26 9.63 24.60
N GLN A 382 9.38 8.54 25.33
CA GLN A 382 9.89 7.25 24.86
C GLN A 382 8.71 6.30 24.63
N ILE A 383 8.46 5.92 23.39
CA ILE A 383 7.28 5.17 22.95
C ILE A 383 7.75 3.84 22.32
N PRO A 384 7.11 2.70 22.62
CA PRO A 384 7.42 1.44 21.94
C PRO A 384 7.21 1.55 20.43
N LEU A 385 8.20 1.15 19.63
CA LEU A 385 8.13 1.26 18.17
C LEU A 385 6.94 0.44 17.60
N TRP A 386 6.67 -0.74 18.15
CA TRP A 386 5.57 -1.60 17.70
C TRP A 386 4.21 -0.91 17.76
N LEU A 387 4.03 0.06 18.69
CA LEU A 387 2.77 0.74 18.89
C LEU A 387 2.37 1.62 17.70
N PHE A 388 3.34 2.16 16.96
CA PHE A 388 3.05 2.88 15.71
C PHE A 388 2.44 1.99 14.63
N GLY A 389 2.61 0.66 14.70
CA GLY A 389 1.92 -0.29 13.86
C GLY A 389 0.41 -0.42 14.12
N PHE A 390 -0.14 0.38 15.05
CA PHE A 390 -1.57 0.49 15.34
C PHE A 390 -2.20 1.76 14.77
N LEU A 391 -1.49 2.50 13.93
CA LEU A 391 -2.03 3.71 13.27
C LEU A 391 -3.15 3.40 12.25
N TYR A 392 -3.27 2.16 11.78
CA TYR A 392 -4.36 1.72 10.91
C TYR A 392 -4.62 0.22 11.06
#